data_74180061abcee716a6529936ab294ddd
#
_entry.id   74180061abcee716a6529936ab294ddd
#
_cell.length_a   1.000
_cell.length_b   1.000
_cell.length_c   1.000
_cell.angle_alpha   90.00
_cell.angle_beta   90.00
_cell.angle_gamma   90.00
#
_symmetry.space_group_name_H-M   'P 1'
#
loop_
_entity.id
_entity.type
_entity.pdbx_description
1 polymer ?
#
loop_
_entity_poly.entity_id
_entity_poly.type
_entity_poly.pdbx_seq_one_letter_code
_entity_poly.pdbx_strand_id
1 'polypeptide(L)'
;MAKKLAPVEIALLIYPGSQLAAVHGLTDLFHIAERLFQRSKQGAKSAGQPMLKVSHIQFDAGSSSPPWTESAPDFVIVPPSLNGLPTGDAFAPIVQWLKDSHTRGAVLASVCVGTFLLAQTGLLAKRSATTHWSQAQLLAERFPDIHVDADKLLIDDGDILTAGGLMAWPDLGLRIVDRLLGSAAMVETARFLLVDPPGREQRYYSAFSPKLNHGDKSILDVQHWLQKDDVDHPTIASMAQRAGLEERTFLRRFQKATGLRPTEYCQHLRVGKAREMLETSQQSFDQVAWKVGYEDAGSFRKIFIRLTGLSPGDYRKRFRTQKRRGLAVLLGAVDR
;
A
#
# COMPACT_ATOMS: atom_id res chain seq x y z
N MET A 1 -33.03 -15.99 -29.50
CA MET A 1 -32.47 -14.63 -29.26
C MET A 1 -31.61 -14.70 -27.99
N ALA A 2 -30.30 -14.53 -28.10
CA ALA A 2 -29.42 -14.49 -26.92
C ALA A 2 -29.75 -13.24 -26.10
N LYS A 3 -30.03 -13.40 -24.81
CA LYS A 3 -30.32 -12.33 -23.88
C LYS A 3 -29.03 -11.47 -23.81
N LYS A 4 -29.11 -10.22 -24.29
CA LYS A 4 -27.98 -9.27 -24.23
C LYS A 4 -27.74 -9.02 -22.73
N LEU A 5 -26.61 -9.50 -22.19
CA LEU A 5 -26.23 -9.24 -20.80
C LEU A 5 -26.08 -7.71 -20.65
N ALA A 6 -26.59 -7.17 -19.55
CA ALA A 6 -26.39 -5.77 -19.21
C ALA A 6 -24.87 -5.50 -19.01
N PRO A 7 -24.36 -4.31 -19.36
CA PRO A 7 -22.98 -3.97 -19.11
C PRO A 7 -22.69 -3.98 -17.60
N VAL A 8 -21.48 -4.41 -17.23
CA VAL A 8 -20.99 -4.31 -15.85
C VAL A 8 -20.58 -2.87 -15.59
N GLU A 9 -21.24 -2.21 -14.64
CA GLU A 9 -20.98 -0.82 -14.30
C GLU A 9 -19.91 -0.70 -13.20
N ILE A 10 -18.83 0.04 -13.50
CA ILE A 10 -17.74 0.35 -12.57
C ILE A 10 -17.80 1.84 -12.27
N ALA A 11 -18.20 2.20 -11.06
CA ALA A 11 -18.25 3.57 -10.59
C ALA A 11 -16.93 3.98 -9.93
N LEU A 12 -16.31 5.03 -10.43
CA LEU A 12 -15.12 5.65 -9.87
C LEU A 12 -15.54 6.89 -9.07
N LEU A 13 -15.25 6.87 -7.78
CA LEU A 13 -15.61 7.96 -6.88
C LEU A 13 -14.68 9.16 -7.07
N ILE A 14 -15.23 10.35 -7.13
CA ILE A 14 -14.49 11.62 -7.09
C ILE A 14 -14.98 12.40 -5.88
N TYR A 15 -14.06 12.70 -4.97
CA TYR A 15 -14.34 13.43 -3.74
C TYR A 15 -13.23 14.46 -3.48
N PRO A 16 -13.43 15.48 -2.61
CA PRO A 16 -12.43 16.49 -2.34
C PRO A 16 -11.07 15.89 -1.94
N GLY A 17 -10.04 16.18 -2.72
CA GLY A 17 -8.69 15.65 -2.53
C GLY A 17 -8.42 14.29 -3.14
N SER A 18 -9.37 13.64 -3.81
CA SER A 18 -9.12 12.38 -4.51
C SER A 18 -8.04 12.51 -5.59
N GLN A 19 -7.24 11.46 -5.76
CA GLN A 19 -6.21 11.40 -6.80
C GLN A 19 -6.85 11.20 -8.18
N LEU A 20 -6.98 12.26 -8.96
CA LEU A 20 -7.58 12.20 -10.31
C LEU A 20 -6.79 11.31 -11.27
N ALA A 21 -5.46 11.20 -11.11
CA ALA A 21 -4.64 10.28 -11.89
C ALA A 21 -5.09 8.82 -11.73
N ALA A 22 -5.51 8.41 -10.52
CA ALA A 22 -6.06 7.08 -10.29
C ALA A 22 -7.44 6.93 -10.96
N VAL A 23 -8.31 7.94 -10.87
CA VAL A 23 -9.64 7.92 -11.49
C VAL A 23 -9.53 7.79 -13.00
N HIS A 24 -8.80 8.70 -13.66
CA HIS A 24 -8.66 8.69 -15.11
C HIS A 24 -7.82 7.49 -15.60
N GLY A 25 -6.77 7.10 -14.84
CA GLY A 25 -5.96 5.95 -15.18
C GLY A 25 -6.74 4.63 -15.11
N LEU A 26 -7.62 4.45 -14.14
CA LEU A 26 -8.54 3.31 -14.09
C LEU A 26 -9.55 3.34 -15.23
N THR A 27 -10.07 4.52 -15.59
CA THR A 27 -10.94 4.69 -16.74
C THR A 27 -10.27 4.18 -18.02
N ASP A 28 -9.05 4.64 -18.29
CA ASP A 28 -8.26 4.21 -19.44
C ASP A 28 -7.94 2.71 -19.41
N LEU A 29 -7.57 2.19 -18.23
CA LEU A 29 -7.25 0.78 -18.04
C LEU A 29 -8.45 -0.12 -18.41
N PHE A 30 -9.65 0.19 -17.92
CA PHE A 30 -10.84 -0.60 -18.21
C PHE A 30 -11.25 -0.49 -19.68
N HIS A 31 -11.17 0.68 -20.29
CA HIS A 31 -11.45 0.86 -21.73
C HIS A 31 -10.44 0.08 -22.60
N ILE A 32 -9.16 0.08 -22.21
CA ILE A 32 -8.13 -0.68 -22.92
C ILE A 32 -8.38 -2.18 -22.76
N ALA A 33 -8.67 -2.65 -21.55
CA ALA A 33 -8.95 -4.05 -21.27
C ALA A 33 -10.13 -4.57 -22.10
N GLU A 34 -11.23 -3.83 -22.13
CA GLU A 34 -12.39 -4.18 -22.94
C GLU A 34 -12.06 -4.25 -24.44
N ARG A 35 -11.36 -3.22 -24.96
CA ARG A 35 -10.97 -3.16 -26.37
C ARG A 35 -10.09 -4.35 -26.78
N LEU A 36 -9.10 -4.71 -25.97
CA LEU A 36 -8.23 -5.86 -26.21
C LEU A 36 -9.02 -7.17 -26.17
N PHE A 37 -9.85 -7.33 -25.16
CA PHE A 37 -10.69 -8.50 -25.00
C PHE A 37 -11.64 -8.71 -26.20
N GLN A 38 -12.26 -7.66 -26.71
CA GLN A 38 -13.13 -7.72 -27.88
C GLN A 38 -12.36 -8.11 -29.15
N ARG A 39 -11.13 -7.61 -29.32
CA ARG A 39 -10.27 -7.96 -30.46
C ARG A 39 -9.86 -9.43 -30.45
N SER A 40 -9.52 -9.98 -29.29
CA SER A 40 -9.13 -11.39 -29.15
C SER A 40 -10.29 -12.36 -29.49
N LYS A 41 -11.53 -11.89 -29.42
CA LYS A 41 -12.75 -12.67 -29.66
C LYS A 41 -13.40 -12.47 -31.03
N GLN A 42 -12.88 -11.58 -31.87
CA GLN A 42 -13.43 -11.38 -33.23
C GLN A 42 -13.42 -12.64 -34.14
N GLY A 43 -12.74 -13.74 -33.69
CA GLY A 43 -12.81 -15.05 -34.35
C GLY A 43 -13.73 -16.08 -33.68
N ALA A 44 -14.26 -15.81 -32.49
CA ALA A 44 -15.15 -16.73 -31.78
C ALA A 44 -16.54 -16.07 -31.62
N LYS A 45 -17.58 -16.73 -32.13
CA LYS A 45 -19.00 -16.33 -31.89
C LYS A 45 -19.30 -16.39 -30.39
N SER A 46 -18.92 -15.37 -29.61
CA SER A 46 -19.28 -15.25 -28.20
C SER A 46 -20.35 -14.17 -28.05
N ALA A 47 -21.59 -14.59 -28.29
CA ALA A 47 -22.76 -13.86 -27.80
C ALA A 47 -22.74 -13.87 -26.27
N GLY A 48 -22.75 -12.71 -25.65
CA GLY A 48 -23.17 -12.56 -24.25
C GLY A 48 -22.09 -12.28 -23.20
N GLN A 49 -20.94 -11.72 -23.56
CA GLN A 49 -19.99 -11.27 -22.52
C GLN A 49 -20.23 -9.82 -22.09
N PRO A 50 -20.01 -9.50 -20.80
CA PRO A 50 -20.31 -8.18 -20.28
C PRO A 50 -19.41 -7.13 -20.92
N MET A 51 -20.02 -6.06 -21.39
CA MET A 51 -19.33 -4.82 -21.70
C MET A 51 -19.04 -4.08 -20.40
N LEU A 52 -17.89 -3.42 -20.29
CA LEU A 52 -17.56 -2.59 -19.14
C LEU A 52 -18.10 -1.16 -19.37
N LYS A 53 -18.85 -0.66 -18.40
CA LYS A 53 -19.28 0.75 -18.37
C LYS A 53 -18.61 1.44 -17.21
N VAL A 54 -17.76 2.41 -17.49
CA VAL A 54 -17.11 3.22 -16.43
C VAL A 54 -17.91 4.49 -16.23
N SER A 55 -18.29 4.78 -14.99
CA SER A 55 -18.96 6.02 -14.60
C SER A 55 -18.15 6.75 -13.52
N HIS A 56 -18.27 8.07 -13.49
CA HIS A 56 -17.64 8.92 -12.48
C HIS A 56 -18.72 9.46 -11.55
N ILE A 57 -18.60 9.21 -10.26
CA ILE A 57 -19.54 9.65 -9.23
C ILE A 57 -18.86 10.76 -8.42
N GLN A 58 -19.33 11.98 -8.59
CA GLN A 58 -18.74 13.16 -7.96
C GLN A 58 -19.49 13.54 -6.69
N PHE A 59 -18.73 13.75 -5.61
CA PHE A 59 -19.20 14.34 -4.37
C PHE A 59 -18.51 15.68 -4.17
N ASP A 60 -19.26 16.75 -4.21
CA ASP A 60 -18.78 18.09 -3.88
C ASP A 60 -18.77 18.33 -2.37
N ALA A 61 -17.87 19.20 -1.90
CA ALA A 61 -17.84 19.57 -0.49
C ALA A 61 -19.19 20.18 -0.07
N GLY A 62 -19.85 19.53 0.91
CA GLY A 62 -21.16 19.97 1.42
C GLY A 62 -22.38 19.40 0.68
N SER A 63 -22.21 18.54 -0.31
CA SER A 63 -23.33 17.79 -0.90
C SER A 63 -23.99 16.87 0.11
N SER A 64 -25.28 17.10 0.39
CA SER A 64 -26.06 16.28 1.31
C SER A 64 -26.62 14.99 0.68
N SER A 65 -26.51 14.85 -0.64
CA SER A 65 -27.05 13.70 -1.35
C SER A 65 -26.13 13.29 -2.49
N PRO A 66 -25.82 11.99 -2.61
CA PRO A 66 -25.09 11.46 -3.75
C PRO A 66 -25.99 11.52 -5.01
N PRO A 67 -25.39 11.67 -6.19
CA PRO A 67 -26.12 11.51 -7.43
C PRO A 67 -26.54 10.03 -7.57
N TRP A 68 -27.77 9.71 -7.22
CA TRP A 68 -28.31 8.37 -7.42
C TRP A 68 -28.51 8.11 -8.90
N THR A 69 -27.87 7.06 -9.40
CA THR A 69 -28.31 6.41 -10.64
C THR A 69 -29.45 5.46 -10.31
N GLU A 70 -30.37 5.22 -11.26
CA GLU A 70 -31.53 4.32 -11.06
C GLU A 70 -31.14 2.89 -10.65
N SER A 71 -29.93 2.46 -11.03
CA SER A 71 -29.33 1.16 -10.63
C SER A 71 -28.06 1.37 -9.81
N ALA A 72 -27.80 0.50 -8.84
CA ALA A 72 -26.51 0.44 -8.18
C ALA A 72 -25.44 -0.05 -9.18
N PRO A 73 -24.20 0.52 -9.15
CA PRO A 73 -23.10 -0.02 -9.93
C PRO A 73 -22.69 -1.40 -9.42
N ASP A 74 -22.11 -2.23 -10.30
CA ASP A 74 -21.58 -3.54 -9.90
C ASP A 74 -20.29 -3.42 -9.07
N PHE A 75 -19.50 -2.40 -9.37
CA PHE A 75 -18.27 -2.08 -8.63
C PHE A 75 -18.24 -0.59 -8.27
N VAL A 76 -17.78 -0.29 -7.06
CA VAL A 76 -17.46 1.08 -6.61
C VAL A 76 -16.00 1.14 -6.20
N ILE A 77 -15.25 2.04 -6.80
CA ILE A 77 -13.83 2.23 -6.49
C ILE A 77 -13.61 3.58 -5.81
N VAL A 78 -13.08 3.54 -4.60
CA VAL A 78 -12.67 4.70 -3.81
C VAL A 78 -11.18 4.96 -4.07
N PRO A 79 -10.81 6.04 -4.78
CA PRO A 79 -9.42 6.35 -5.10
C PRO A 79 -8.65 6.85 -3.87
N PRO A 80 -7.31 6.98 -3.97
CA PRO A 80 -6.51 7.65 -2.95
C PRO A 80 -6.92 9.10 -2.73
N SER A 81 -6.60 9.65 -1.55
CA SER A 81 -6.61 11.10 -1.29
C SER A 81 -5.19 11.67 -1.30
N LEU A 82 -5.00 12.83 -1.91
CA LEU A 82 -3.78 13.62 -1.88
C LEU A 82 -3.77 14.67 -0.75
N ASN A 83 -4.94 14.97 -0.19
CA ASN A 83 -5.14 16.01 0.84
C ASN A 83 -5.28 15.42 2.25
N GLY A 84 -4.62 14.29 2.52
CA GLY A 84 -4.68 13.63 3.82
C GLY A 84 -5.79 12.57 3.90
N LEU A 85 -6.19 12.24 5.15
CA LEU A 85 -7.16 11.18 5.40
C LEU A 85 -8.59 11.68 5.13
N PRO A 86 -9.38 10.96 4.33
CA PRO A 86 -10.78 11.29 4.10
C PRO A 86 -11.63 10.82 5.30
N THR A 87 -11.65 11.60 6.37
CA THR A 87 -12.37 11.30 7.61
C THR A 87 -13.12 12.53 8.12
N GLY A 88 -14.10 12.30 8.98
CA GLY A 88 -14.93 13.36 9.57
C GLY A 88 -16.29 13.50 8.88
N ASP A 89 -17.13 14.40 9.45
CA ASP A 89 -18.55 14.55 9.09
C ASP A 89 -18.77 14.94 7.63
N ALA A 90 -17.82 15.65 7.03
CA ALA A 90 -17.88 16.02 5.60
C ALA A 90 -17.95 14.81 4.66
N PHE A 91 -17.47 13.65 5.10
CA PHE A 91 -17.48 12.40 4.32
C PHE A 91 -18.65 11.47 4.68
N ALA A 92 -19.48 11.82 5.66
CA ALA A 92 -20.62 10.99 6.07
C ALA A 92 -21.58 10.65 4.92
N PRO A 93 -21.91 11.55 3.97
CA PRO A 93 -22.74 11.21 2.81
C PRO A 93 -22.11 10.14 1.91
N ILE A 94 -20.78 10.17 1.72
CA ILE A 94 -20.02 9.18 0.96
C ILE A 94 -20.06 7.83 1.67
N VAL A 95 -19.81 7.82 2.97
CA VAL A 95 -19.84 6.60 3.81
C VAL A 95 -21.23 5.93 3.73
N GLN A 96 -22.30 6.72 3.83
CA GLN A 96 -23.66 6.19 3.72
C GLN A 96 -23.92 5.64 2.32
N TRP A 97 -23.55 6.36 1.27
CA TRP A 97 -23.71 5.91 -0.11
C TRP A 97 -22.94 4.60 -0.40
N LEU A 98 -21.74 4.43 0.14
CA LEU A 98 -20.97 3.18 0.05
C LEU A 98 -21.70 2.03 0.71
N LYS A 99 -22.28 2.23 1.91
CA LYS A 99 -23.11 1.22 2.59
C LYS A 99 -24.32 0.80 1.75
N ASP A 100 -25.03 1.78 1.22
CA ASP A 100 -26.24 1.55 0.42
C ASP A 100 -25.90 0.83 -0.89
N SER A 101 -24.80 1.20 -1.54
CA SER A 101 -24.31 0.53 -2.75
C SER A 101 -23.96 -0.93 -2.47
N HIS A 102 -23.24 -1.20 -1.39
CA HIS A 102 -22.91 -2.57 -0.97
C HIS A 102 -24.16 -3.39 -0.64
N THR A 103 -25.12 -2.82 0.07
CA THR A 103 -26.41 -3.48 0.38
C THR A 103 -27.18 -3.86 -0.88
N ARG A 104 -27.00 -3.12 -1.98
CA ARG A 104 -27.60 -3.42 -3.30
C ARG A 104 -26.77 -4.37 -4.14
N GLY A 105 -25.67 -4.91 -3.59
CA GLY A 105 -24.84 -5.94 -4.24
C GLY A 105 -23.58 -5.42 -4.93
N ALA A 106 -23.25 -4.14 -4.80
CA ALA A 106 -22.00 -3.60 -5.33
C ALA A 106 -20.78 -4.19 -4.61
N VAL A 107 -19.75 -4.56 -5.36
CA VAL A 107 -18.43 -4.84 -4.84
C VAL A 107 -17.73 -3.53 -4.56
N LEU A 108 -17.26 -3.32 -3.32
CA LEU A 108 -16.52 -2.12 -2.96
C LEU A 108 -15.01 -2.33 -3.10
N ALA A 109 -14.33 -1.34 -3.63
CA ALA A 109 -12.88 -1.36 -3.74
C ALA A 109 -12.28 -0.04 -3.27
N SER A 110 -11.08 -0.08 -2.68
CA SER A 110 -10.39 1.13 -2.24
C SER A 110 -8.90 1.08 -2.54
N VAL A 111 -8.31 2.26 -2.68
CA VAL A 111 -6.86 2.42 -2.88
C VAL A 111 -6.29 3.35 -1.81
N CYS A 112 -5.18 2.94 -1.19
CA CYS A 112 -4.41 3.75 -0.24
C CYS A 112 -5.27 4.21 0.95
N VAL A 113 -5.29 5.50 1.24
CA VAL A 113 -6.11 6.08 2.33
C VAL A 113 -7.62 6.06 2.04
N GLY A 114 -8.04 5.75 0.82
CA GLY A 114 -9.46 5.48 0.50
C GLY A 114 -10.06 4.37 1.36
N THR A 115 -9.24 3.45 1.86
CA THR A 115 -9.66 2.41 2.80
C THR A 115 -10.25 2.97 4.10
N PHE A 116 -9.89 4.19 4.51
CA PHE A 116 -10.50 4.84 5.68
C PHE A 116 -11.99 5.16 5.48
N LEU A 117 -12.42 5.44 4.24
CA LEU A 117 -13.85 5.59 3.93
C LEU A 117 -14.59 4.26 4.04
N LEU A 118 -13.99 3.16 3.55
CA LEU A 118 -14.56 1.83 3.72
C LEU A 118 -14.58 1.40 5.19
N ALA A 119 -13.56 1.73 5.97
CA ALA A 119 -13.51 1.41 7.39
C ALA A 119 -14.63 2.11 8.18
N GLN A 120 -14.95 3.38 7.84
CA GLN A 120 -16.05 4.12 8.46
C GLN A 120 -17.43 3.53 8.16
N THR A 121 -17.59 2.74 7.09
CA THR A 121 -18.85 2.03 6.82
C THR A 121 -19.14 0.91 7.83
N GLY A 122 -18.12 0.42 8.55
CA GLY A 122 -18.22 -0.77 9.39
C GLY A 122 -18.15 -2.10 8.64
N LEU A 123 -18.15 -2.09 7.31
CA LEU A 123 -18.15 -3.32 6.48
C LEU A 123 -16.84 -4.11 6.54
N LEU A 124 -15.75 -3.49 7.00
CA LEU A 124 -14.44 -4.13 7.18
C LEU A 124 -14.26 -4.80 8.56
N ALA A 125 -15.24 -4.72 9.46
CA ALA A 125 -15.14 -5.35 10.78
C ALA A 125 -14.92 -6.86 10.67
N LYS A 126 -13.90 -7.37 11.37
CA LYS A 126 -13.43 -8.77 11.38
C LYS A 126 -12.94 -9.30 10.02
N ARG A 127 -12.65 -8.40 9.08
CA ARG A 127 -12.09 -8.73 7.77
C ARG A 127 -10.63 -8.29 7.66
N SER A 128 -9.92 -8.90 6.71
CA SER A 128 -8.56 -8.45 6.35
C SER A 128 -8.63 -7.29 5.38
N ALA A 129 -7.84 -6.24 5.64
CA ALA A 129 -7.75 -5.08 4.76
C ALA A 129 -6.32 -4.55 4.71
N THR A 130 -5.98 -3.86 3.63
CA THR A 130 -4.73 -3.12 3.51
C THR A 130 -5.00 -1.65 3.22
N THR A 131 -4.03 -0.82 3.53
CA THR A 131 -3.96 0.60 3.20
C THR A 131 -2.50 0.95 2.91
N HIS A 132 -2.17 2.22 2.69
CA HIS A 132 -0.77 2.61 2.59
C HIS A 132 0.00 2.19 3.85
N TRP A 133 1.18 1.56 3.70
CA TRP A 133 1.97 1.03 4.81
C TRP A 133 2.22 2.05 5.93
N SER A 134 2.42 3.34 5.58
CA SER A 134 2.63 4.41 6.57
C SER A 134 1.39 4.77 7.37
N GLN A 135 0.18 4.35 6.93
CA GLN A 135 -1.10 4.63 7.57
C GLN A 135 -1.73 3.37 8.21
N ALA A 136 -1.08 2.22 8.05
CA ALA A 136 -1.60 0.94 8.53
C ALA A 136 -1.80 0.92 10.05
N GLN A 137 -0.83 1.45 10.79
CA GLN A 137 -0.93 1.55 12.25
C GLN A 137 -2.12 2.43 12.67
N LEU A 138 -2.29 3.59 12.02
CA LEU A 138 -3.39 4.50 12.33
C LEU A 138 -4.76 3.88 11.97
N LEU A 139 -4.83 3.11 10.89
CA LEU A 139 -6.04 2.38 10.54
C LEU A 139 -6.39 1.35 11.61
N ALA A 140 -5.42 0.55 12.06
CA ALA A 140 -5.61 -0.44 13.12
C ALA A 140 -5.96 0.20 14.49
N GLU A 141 -5.38 1.36 14.81
CA GLU A 141 -5.69 2.08 16.05
C GLU A 141 -7.13 2.66 16.04
N ARG A 142 -7.60 3.17 14.89
CA ARG A 142 -8.94 3.75 14.77
C ARG A 142 -10.05 2.71 14.62
N PHE A 143 -9.71 1.57 14.00
CA PHE A 143 -10.66 0.51 13.70
C PHE A 143 -10.09 -0.85 14.15
N PRO A 144 -10.07 -1.11 15.48
CA PRO A 144 -9.39 -2.27 16.06
C PRO A 144 -9.99 -3.62 15.65
N ASP A 145 -11.21 -3.64 15.11
CA ASP A 145 -11.85 -4.85 14.62
C ASP A 145 -11.39 -5.24 13.19
N ILE A 146 -10.56 -4.42 12.52
CA ILE A 146 -10.04 -4.73 11.18
C ILE A 146 -8.69 -5.41 11.32
N HIS A 147 -8.50 -6.54 10.60
CA HIS A 147 -7.20 -7.19 10.48
C HIS A 147 -6.35 -6.48 9.40
N VAL A 148 -5.57 -5.49 9.81
CA VAL A 148 -4.75 -4.69 8.87
C VAL A 148 -3.47 -5.43 8.53
N ASP A 149 -3.28 -5.76 7.24
CA ASP A 149 -2.05 -6.35 6.69
C ASP A 149 -1.34 -5.33 5.80
N ALA A 150 -0.31 -4.68 6.35
CA ALA A 150 0.49 -3.65 5.66
C ALA A 150 1.50 -4.23 4.67
N ASP A 151 1.77 -5.54 4.69
CA ASP A 151 2.72 -6.18 3.78
C ASP A 151 2.08 -6.43 2.41
N LYS A 152 0.78 -6.68 2.36
CA LYS A 152 0.05 -6.92 1.13
C LYS A 152 -0.24 -5.63 0.37
N LEU A 153 0.06 -5.64 -0.94
CA LEU A 153 -0.32 -4.54 -1.82
C LEU A 153 -1.82 -4.59 -2.14
N LEU A 154 -2.40 -5.78 -2.24
CA LEU A 154 -3.81 -5.98 -2.56
C LEU A 154 -4.36 -7.13 -1.73
N ILE A 155 -5.53 -6.90 -1.13
CA ILE A 155 -6.35 -7.92 -0.48
C ILE A 155 -7.70 -7.96 -1.18
N ASP A 156 -8.08 -9.16 -1.60
CA ASP A 156 -9.32 -9.47 -2.26
C ASP A 156 -10.14 -10.37 -1.33
N ASP A 157 -11.12 -9.79 -0.65
CA ASP A 157 -12.00 -10.46 0.32
C ASP A 157 -13.42 -10.67 -0.24
N GLY A 158 -13.51 -10.95 -1.55
CA GLY A 158 -14.78 -11.28 -2.20
C GLY A 158 -15.54 -10.03 -2.65
N ASP A 159 -16.40 -9.51 -1.81
CA ASP A 159 -17.24 -8.33 -2.05
C ASP A 159 -16.54 -7.00 -1.66
N ILE A 160 -15.36 -7.08 -1.04
CA ILE A 160 -14.52 -5.91 -0.74
C ILE A 160 -13.08 -6.17 -1.17
N LEU A 161 -12.50 -5.22 -1.92
CA LEU A 161 -11.09 -5.22 -2.30
C LEU A 161 -10.41 -4.00 -1.69
N THR A 162 -9.21 -4.20 -1.14
CA THR A 162 -8.39 -3.08 -0.67
C THR A 162 -7.00 -3.15 -1.28
N ALA A 163 -6.50 -2.01 -1.78
CA ALA A 163 -5.17 -1.89 -2.32
C ALA A 163 -4.36 -0.87 -1.52
N GLY A 164 -3.13 -1.22 -1.20
CA GLY A 164 -2.20 -0.38 -0.44
C GLY A 164 -1.60 0.74 -1.26
N GLY A 165 -0.72 1.50 -1.02
CA GLY A 165 0.07 2.41 -1.84
C GLY A 165 -0.68 3.35 -2.79
N LEU A 166 -0.16 4.56 -2.94
CA LEU A 166 -0.77 5.60 -3.81
C LEU A 166 -0.89 5.17 -5.28
N MET A 167 0.05 4.35 -5.75
CA MET A 167 0.12 3.83 -7.11
C MET A 167 -0.29 2.34 -7.20
N ALA A 168 -1.16 1.87 -6.31
CA ALA A 168 -1.68 0.51 -6.34
C ALA A 168 -2.99 0.38 -7.16
N TRP A 169 -3.49 1.49 -7.72
CA TRP A 169 -4.68 1.47 -8.56
C TRP A 169 -4.53 0.63 -9.85
N PRO A 170 -3.35 0.51 -10.50
CA PRO A 170 -3.21 -0.40 -11.63
C PRO A 170 -3.36 -1.87 -11.22
N ASP A 171 -2.80 -2.26 -10.05
CA ASP A 171 -2.92 -3.62 -9.52
C ASP A 171 -4.39 -3.95 -9.21
N LEU A 172 -5.13 -3.01 -8.59
CA LEU A 172 -6.55 -3.14 -8.33
C LEU A 172 -7.35 -3.26 -9.64
N GLY A 173 -7.08 -2.37 -10.61
CA GLY A 173 -7.74 -2.39 -11.92
C GLY A 173 -7.53 -3.72 -12.65
N LEU A 174 -6.29 -4.20 -12.70
CA LEU A 174 -5.95 -5.50 -13.30
C LEU A 174 -6.62 -6.67 -12.56
N ARG A 175 -6.75 -6.60 -11.22
CA ARG A 175 -7.47 -7.62 -10.46
C ARG A 175 -8.97 -7.63 -10.80
N ILE A 176 -9.58 -6.47 -11.01
CA ILE A 176 -10.97 -6.37 -11.44
C ILE A 176 -11.12 -6.90 -12.88
N VAL A 177 -10.18 -6.58 -13.78
CA VAL A 177 -10.14 -7.16 -15.15
C VAL A 177 -10.05 -8.68 -15.09
N ASP A 178 -9.19 -9.24 -14.23
CA ASP A 178 -9.08 -10.69 -14.03
C ASP A 178 -10.42 -11.32 -13.61
N ARG A 179 -11.14 -10.69 -12.68
CA ARG A 179 -12.46 -11.14 -12.24
C ARG A 179 -13.54 -11.09 -13.33
N LEU A 180 -13.52 -10.03 -14.15
CA LEU A 180 -14.58 -9.77 -15.11
C LEU A 180 -14.31 -10.38 -16.49
N LEU A 181 -13.07 -10.34 -16.97
CA LEU A 181 -12.69 -10.73 -18.32
C LEU A 181 -11.75 -11.94 -18.34
N GLY A 182 -11.26 -12.38 -17.18
CA GLY A 182 -10.38 -13.52 -17.01
C GLY A 182 -8.90 -13.20 -17.12
N SER A 183 -8.05 -14.14 -16.64
CA SER A 183 -6.61 -13.94 -16.49
C SER A 183 -5.87 -13.70 -17.80
N ALA A 184 -6.34 -14.25 -18.91
CA ALA A 184 -5.75 -13.98 -20.23
C ALA A 184 -5.89 -12.49 -20.62
N ALA A 185 -7.08 -11.92 -20.45
CA ALA A 185 -7.34 -10.50 -20.72
C ALA A 185 -6.55 -9.60 -19.76
N MET A 186 -6.44 -9.98 -18.49
CA MET A 186 -5.63 -9.26 -17.50
C MET A 186 -4.17 -9.21 -17.90
N VAL A 187 -3.57 -10.35 -18.28
CA VAL A 187 -2.15 -10.42 -18.70
C VAL A 187 -1.92 -9.62 -20.00
N GLU A 188 -2.83 -9.69 -20.96
CA GLU A 188 -2.74 -8.93 -22.21
C GLU A 188 -2.82 -7.41 -21.92
N THR A 189 -3.74 -7.00 -21.04
CA THR A 189 -3.88 -5.61 -20.59
C THR A 189 -2.62 -5.12 -19.89
N ALA A 190 -2.06 -5.90 -18.95
CA ALA A 190 -0.83 -5.57 -18.26
C ALA A 190 0.35 -5.37 -19.22
N ARG A 191 0.50 -6.26 -20.21
CA ARG A 191 1.54 -6.15 -21.25
C ARG A 191 1.37 -4.90 -22.11
N PHE A 192 0.13 -4.60 -22.53
CA PHE A 192 -0.15 -3.43 -23.35
C PHE A 192 0.17 -2.12 -22.61
N LEU A 193 -0.15 -2.06 -21.30
CA LEU A 193 0.09 -0.91 -20.45
C LEU A 193 1.54 -0.82 -19.93
N LEU A 194 2.38 -1.84 -20.19
CA LEU A 194 3.74 -1.95 -19.65
C LEU A 194 3.79 -1.90 -18.11
N VAL A 195 2.83 -2.55 -17.47
CA VAL A 195 2.76 -2.69 -16.01
C VAL A 195 2.89 -4.17 -15.62
N ASP A 196 3.44 -4.43 -14.45
CA ASP A 196 3.52 -5.80 -13.95
C ASP A 196 2.12 -6.33 -13.58
N PRO A 197 1.81 -7.61 -13.86
CA PRO A 197 0.63 -8.26 -13.32
C PRO A 197 0.57 -8.16 -11.79
N PRO A 198 -0.63 -8.21 -11.16
CA PRO A 198 -0.79 -8.19 -9.71
C PRO A 198 0.03 -9.28 -9.01
N GLY A 199 0.61 -8.97 -7.83
CA GLY A 199 1.44 -9.90 -7.07
C GLY A 199 2.61 -9.22 -6.35
N ARG A 200 2.73 -7.91 -6.50
CA ARG A 200 3.71 -7.10 -5.74
C ARG A 200 3.30 -7.01 -4.28
N GLU A 201 4.27 -6.75 -3.40
CA GLU A 201 4.03 -6.52 -1.97
C GLU A 201 4.49 -5.12 -1.55
N GLN A 202 3.78 -4.51 -0.59
CA GLN A 202 4.14 -3.19 -0.06
C GLN A 202 5.41 -3.23 0.77
N ARG A 203 5.69 -4.34 1.45
CA ARG A 203 6.87 -4.48 2.34
C ARG A 203 8.18 -4.16 1.64
N TYR A 204 8.26 -4.27 0.29
CA TYR A 204 9.43 -3.86 -0.48
C TYR A 204 9.73 -2.37 -0.32
N TYR A 205 8.70 -1.56 -0.20
CA TYR A 205 8.74 -0.10 -0.13
C TYR A 205 8.59 0.44 1.30
N SER A 206 8.07 -0.38 2.23
CA SER A 206 7.82 0.05 3.60
C SER A 206 9.14 0.36 4.31
N ALA A 207 9.23 1.52 4.95
CA ALA A 207 10.32 1.87 5.84
C ALA A 207 9.86 1.76 7.28
N PHE A 208 10.72 1.24 8.14
CA PHE A 208 10.42 1.19 9.57
C PHE A 208 10.36 2.63 10.12
N SER A 209 9.21 3.02 10.61
CA SER A 209 9.00 4.31 11.29
C SER A 209 8.73 4.05 12.78
N PRO A 210 9.68 4.38 13.66
CA PRO A 210 9.50 4.18 15.10
C PRO A 210 8.32 4.95 15.65
N LYS A 211 7.48 4.30 16.48
CA LYS A 211 6.45 4.97 17.25
C LYS A 211 7.10 5.76 18.40
N LEU A 212 7.06 7.08 18.34
CA LEU A 212 7.67 7.97 19.34
C LEU A 212 6.63 8.76 20.15
N ASN A 213 5.35 8.61 19.88
CA ASN A 213 4.25 9.37 20.52
C ASN A 213 3.53 8.63 21.66
N HIS A 214 4.15 7.59 22.24
CA HIS A 214 3.55 6.72 23.26
C HIS A 214 3.63 7.29 24.71
N GLY A 215 4.34 8.39 24.92
CA GLY A 215 4.42 9.08 26.21
C GLY A 215 5.30 8.45 27.29
N ASP A 216 5.88 7.26 27.07
CA ASP A 216 6.80 6.62 28.01
C ASP A 216 8.23 7.17 27.86
N LYS A 217 8.57 8.15 28.73
CA LYS A 217 9.86 8.89 28.65
C LYS A 217 11.09 7.97 28.70
N SER A 218 11.10 6.96 29.59
CA SER A 218 12.23 6.03 29.70
C SER A 218 12.45 5.22 28.42
N ILE A 219 11.36 4.81 27.79
CA ILE A 219 11.44 4.05 26.52
C ILE A 219 11.81 4.99 25.36
N LEU A 220 11.29 6.22 25.32
CA LEU A 220 11.70 7.23 24.32
C LEU A 220 13.20 7.52 24.36
N ASP A 221 13.78 7.65 25.58
CA ASP A 221 15.22 7.86 25.72
C ASP A 221 16.04 6.69 25.14
N VAL A 222 15.60 5.45 25.38
CA VAL A 222 16.20 4.26 24.78
C VAL A 222 16.05 4.27 23.25
N GLN A 223 14.89 4.61 22.72
CA GLN A 223 14.66 4.66 21.27
C GLN A 223 15.56 5.72 20.61
N HIS A 224 15.67 6.92 21.16
CA HIS A 224 16.57 7.95 20.67
C HIS A 224 18.04 7.53 20.73
N TRP A 225 18.43 6.83 21.81
CA TRP A 225 19.77 6.28 21.92
C TRP A 225 20.05 5.25 20.83
N LEU A 226 19.14 4.27 20.60
CA LEU A 226 19.28 3.23 19.59
C LEU A 226 19.37 3.77 18.14
N GLN A 227 18.87 4.98 17.89
CA GLN A 227 18.90 5.61 16.58
C GLN A 227 20.24 6.33 16.28
N LYS A 228 21.13 6.48 17.28
CA LYS A 228 22.45 7.05 17.07
C LYS A 228 23.37 6.07 16.34
N ASP A 229 24.30 6.60 15.56
CA ASP A 229 25.22 5.78 14.76
C ASP A 229 26.33 5.10 15.58
N ASP A 230 26.60 5.61 16.76
CA ASP A 230 27.66 5.15 17.66
C ASP A 230 27.23 4.04 18.64
N VAL A 231 26.00 3.54 18.53
CA VAL A 231 25.51 2.46 19.41
C VAL A 231 25.91 1.11 18.85
N ASP A 232 26.98 0.56 19.45
CA ASP A 232 27.50 -0.75 19.11
C ASP A 232 26.86 -1.83 19.95
N HIS A 233 26.34 -2.88 19.31
CA HIS A 233 25.78 -4.09 19.91
C HIS A 233 24.90 -3.91 21.18
N PRO A 234 23.78 -3.15 21.12
CA PRO A 234 22.95 -2.95 22.31
C PRO A 234 22.35 -4.26 22.81
N THR A 235 22.62 -4.58 24.08
CA THR A 235 22.04 -5.75 24.78
C THR A 235 20.77 -5.35 25.51
N ILE A 236 19.95 -6.34 25.88
CA ILE A 236 18.74 -6.08 26.70
C ILE A 236 19.14 -5.43 28.03
N ALA A 237 20.24 -5.90 28.65
CA ALA A 237 20.75 -5.34 29.89
C ALA A 237 21.16 -3.86 29.72
N SER A 238 21.89 -3.48 28.68
CA SER A 238 22.29 -2.09 28.43
C SER A 238 21.10 -1.18 28.14
N MET A 239 20.08 -1.68 27.41
CA MET A 239 18.84 -0.96 27.17
C MET A 239 18.02 -0.74 28.46
N ALA A 240 17.91 -1.78 29.30
CA ALA A 240 17.20 -1.72 30.56
C ALA A 240 17.91 -0.77 31.56
N GLN A 241 19.22 -0.84 31.64
CA GLN A 241 20.05 0.08 32.43
C GLN A 241 19.84 1.53 31.99
N ARG A 242 19.84 1.80 30.69
CA ARG A 242 19.58 3.13 30.17
C ARG A 242 18.18 3.64 30.50
N ALA A 243 17.18 2.75 30.46
CA ALA A 243 15.82 3.10 30.86
C ALA A 243 15.64 3.30 32.38
N GLY A 244 16.66 2.97 33.21
CA GLY A 244 16.55 2.94 34.66
C GLY A 244 15.56 1.89 35.16
N LEU A 245 15.47 0.73 34.48
CA LEU A 245 14.49 -0.31 34.76
C LEU A 245 15.17 -1.68 34.88
N GLU A 246 14.53 -2.57 35.64
CA GLU A 246 14.85 -3.99 35.59
C GLU A 246 14.46 -4.60 34.22
N GLU A 247 15.20 -5.60 33.74
CA GLU A 247 15.02 -6.17 32.38
C GLU A 247 13.58 -6.63 32.12
N ARG A 248 12.94 -7.34 33.08
CA ARG A 248 11.56 -7.80 32.92
C ARG A 248 10.57 -6.63 32.75
N THR A 249 10.75 -5.57 33.53
CA THR A 249 9.91 -4.36 33.46
C THR A 249 10.17 -3.62 32.16
N PHE A 250 11.45 -3.50 31.76
CA PHE A 250 11.85 -2.90 30.51
C PHE A 250 11.21 -3.60 29.30
N LEU A 251 11.35 -4.93 29.20
CA LEU A 251 10.79 -5.72 28.09
C LEU A 251 9.27 -5.49 27.94
N ARG A 252 8.53 -5.54 29.06
CA ARG A 252 7.09 -5.33 29.06
C ARG A 252 6.72 -3.91 28.62
N ARG A 253 7.39 -2.88 29.18
CA ARG A 253 7.11 -1.46 28.84
C ARG A 253 7.53 -1.15 27.40
N PHE A 254 8.68 -1.66 26.96
CA PHE A 254 9.15 -1.44 25.59
C PHE A 254 8.17 -2.03 24.57
N GLN A 255 7.72 -3.28 24.76
CA GLN A 255 6.74 -3.89 23.88
C GLN A 255 5.39 -3.18 23.92
N LYS A 256 4.93 -2.73 25.10
CA LYS A 256 3.70 -1.96 25.22
C LYS A 256 3.79 -0.60 24.49
N ALA A 257 4.92 0.05 24.56
CA ALA A 257 5.14 1.38 23.97
C ALA A 257 5.34 1.32 22.45
N THR A 258 6.17 0.36 21.98
CA THR A 258 6.60 0.31 20.58
C THR A 258 5.84 -0.71 19.72
N GLY A 259 5.14 -1.65 20.34
CA GLY A 259 4.53 -2.80 19.67
C GLY A 259 5.51 -3.94 19.35
N LEU A 260 6.82 -3.74 19.52
CA LEU A 260 7.88 -4.68 19.18
C LEU A 260 8.70 -5.09 20.40
N ARG A 261 9.30 -6.28 20.35
CA ARG A 261 10.35 -6.64 21.28
C ARG A 261 11.62 -5.82 20.99
N PRO A 262 12.48 -5.51 21.98
CA PRO A 262 13.71 -4.73 21.75
C PRO A 262 14.61 -5.29 20.66
N THR A 263 14.76 -6.63 20.60
CA THR A 263 15.56 -7.30 19.56
C THR A 263 14.98 -7.12 18.16
N GLU A 264 13.66 -7.20 18.00
CA GLU A 264 12.97 -6.97 16.75
C GLU A 264 13.11 -5.50 16.30
N TYR A 265 12.96 -4.58 17.24
CA TYR A 265 13.16 -3.15 17.01
C TYR A 265 14.59 -2.86 16.49
N CYS A 266 15.63 -3.43 17.13
CA CYS A 266 16.99 -3.31 16.65
C CYS A 266 17.19 -3.92 15.26
N GLN A 267 16.53 -5.05 14.95
CA GLN A 267 16.58 -5.64 13.62
C GLN A 267 16.01 -4.68 12.56
N HIS A 268 14.89 -4.04 12.85
CA HIS A 268 14.30 -3.05 11.95
C HIS A 268 15.24 -1.84 11.71
N LEU A 269 15.86 -1.31 12.76
CA LEU A 269 16.84 -0.21 12.62
C LEU A 269 18.03 -0.63 11.76
N ARG A 270 18.63 -1.80 12.02
CA ARG A 270 19.76 -2.32 11.25
C ARG A 270 19.42 -2.58 9.78
N VAL A 271 18.22 -3.13 9.51
CA VAL A 271 17.73 -3.30 8.14
C VAL A 271 17.51 -1.95 7.45
N GLY A 272 17.02 -0.93 8.17
CA GLY A 272 16.91 0.43 7.65
C GLY A 272 18.25 0.99 7.19
N LYS A 273 19.29 0.91 8.06
CA LYS A 273 20.67 1.30 7.71
C LYS A 273 21.23 0.49 6.52
N ALA A 274 20.99 -0.82 6.50
CA ALA A 274 21.45 -1.68 5.40
C ALA A 274 20.78 -1.31 4.06
N ARG A 275 19.50 -0.96 4.05
CA ARG A 275 18.79 -0.47 2.86
C ARG A 275 19.49 0.76 2.29
N GLU A 276 19.72 1.80 3.13
CA GLU A 276 20.41 3.01 2.73
C GLU A 276 21.79 2.73 2.12
N MET A 277 22.57 1.84 2.76
CA MET A 277 23.88 1.44 2.24
C MET A 277 23.78 0.69 0.90
N LEU A 278 22.77 -0.16 0.71
CA LEU A 278 22.55 -0.88 -0.55
C LEU A 278 22.11 0.06 -1.69
N GLU A 279 21.38 1.12 -1.37
CA GLU A 279 20.90 2.13 -2.31
C GLU A 279 22.01 3.09 -2.77
N THR A 280 22.92 3.46 -1.85
CA THR A 280 23.86 4.55 -2.06
C THR A 280 25.31 4.10 -2.29
N SER A 281 25.66 2.85 -1.96
CA SER A 281 27.05 2.33 -2.05
C SER A 281 27.19 1.10 -2.94
N GLN A 282 28.46 0.73 -3.22
CA GLN A 282 28.83 -0.50 -3.96
C GLN A 282 29.33 -1.61 -3.03
N GLN A 283 29.23 -1.45 -1.72
CA GLN A 283 29.72 -2.42 -0.75
C GLN A 283 29.03 -3.78 -0.95
N SER A 284 29.77 -4.88 -0.75
CA SER A 284 29.18 -6.20 -0.75
C SER A 284 28.16 -6.32 0.39
N PHE A 285 27.22 -7.27 0.28
CA PHE A 285 26.26 -7.48 1.35
C PHE A 285 26.95 -7.91 2.67
N ASP A 286 28.04 -8.66 2.58
CA ASP A 286 28.80 -9.08 3.75
C ASP A 286 29.43 -7.87 4.46
N GLN A 287 29.96 -6.90 3.69
CA GLN A 287 30.44 -5.64 4.25
C GLN A 287 29.33 -4.81 4.87
N VAL A 288 28.13 -4.80 4.26
CA VAL A 288 26.95 -4.13 4.81
C VAL A 288 26.51 -4.81 6.11
N ALA A 289 26.41 -6.14 6.13
CA ALA A 289 26.04 -6.90 7.32
C ALA A 289 26.98 -6.61 8.50
N TRP A 290 28.29 -6.64 8.24
CA TRP A 290 29.29 -6.31 9.25
C TRP A 290 29.14 -4.89 9.81
N LYS A 291 28.95 -3.91 8.93
CA LYS A 291 28.77 -2.50 9.34
C LYS A 291 27.50 -2.23 10.15
N VAL A 292 26.47 -3.04 9.98
CA VAL A 292 25.25 -2.92 10.79
C VAL A 292 25.24 -3.86 12.01
N GLY A 293 26.42 -4.43 12.35
CA GLY A 293 26.65 -5.17 13.58
C GLY A 293 26.25 -6.66 13.49
N TYR A 294 26.43 -7.31 12.33
CA TYR A 294 26.28 -8.76 12.17
C TYR A 294 27.59 -9.39 11.73
N GLU A 295 28.11 -10.31 12.55
CA GLU A 295 29.30 -11.10 12.22
C GLU A 295 28.97 -12.15 11.14
N ASP A 296 27.76 -12.76 11.20
CA ASP A 296 27.28 -13.69 10.18
C ASP A 296 26.32 -13.03 9.19
N ALA A 297 26.80 -12.82 7.97
CA ALA A 297 26.02 -12.26 6.88
C ALA A 297 24.84 -13.17 6.45
N GLY A 298 24.95 -14.50 6.67
CA GLY A 298 23.90 -15.46 6.37
C GLY A 298 22.67 -15.27 7.27
N SER A 299 22.89 -15.11 8.56
CA SER A 299 21.84 -14.80 9.54
C SER A 299 21.18 -13.45 9.24
N PHE A 300 21.98 -12.43 8.92
CA PHE A 300 21.43 -11.12 8.57
C PHE A 300 20.63 -11.15 7.26
N ARG A 301 21.05 -11.92 6.28
CA ARG A 301 20.31 -12.10 5.01
C ARG A 301 18.91 -12.65 5.24
N LYS A 302 18.73 -13.63 6.13
CA LYS A 302 17.41 -14.15 6.50
C LYS A 302 16.51 -13.07 7.11
N ILE A 303 17.07 -12.26 8.00
CA ILE A 303 16.35 -11.14 8.63
C ILE A 303 15.99 -10.08 7.58
N PHE A 304 16.94 -9.72 6.72
CA PHE A 304 16.74 -8.75 5.65
C PHE A 304 15.59 -9.19 4.72
N ILE A 305 15.62 -10.44 4.23
CA ILE A 305 14.56 -10.99 3.37
C ILE A 305 13.23 -11.02 4.10
N ARG A 306 13.21 -11.45 5.37
CA ARG A 306 11.98 -11.48 6.16
C ARG A 306 11.33 -10.11 6.30
N LEU A 307 12.13 -9.06 6.55
CA LEU A 307 11.62 -7.70 6.79
C LEU A 307 11.37 -6.91 5.50
N THR A 308 12.11 -7.20 4.43
CA THR A 308 11.99 -6.46 3.17
C THR A 308 11.23 -7.20 2.07
N GLY A 309 11.12 -8.53 2.18
CA GLY A 309 10.52 -9.38 1.13
C GLY A 309 11.42 -9.61 -0.09
N LEU A 310 12.62 -9.03 -0.14
CA LEU A 310 13.55 -9.14 -1.27
C LEU A 310 14.91 -9.64 -0.81
N SER A 311 15.61 -10.36 -1.68
CA SER A 311 17.03 -10.61 -1.45
C SER A 311 17.81 -9.28 -1.48
N PRO A 312 18.94 -9.15 -0.77
CA PRO A 312 19.75 -7.93 -0.83
C PRO A 312 20.20 -7.56 -2.25
N GLY A 313 20.43 -8.56 -3.11
CA GLY A 313 20.77 -8.36 -4.52
C GLY A 313 19.61 -7.77 -5.32
N ASP A 314 18.40 -8.35 -5.16
CA ASP A 314 17.18 -7.85 -5.83
C ASP A 314 16.80 -6.47 -5.30
N TYR A 315 16.94 -6.26 -3.99
CA TYR A 315 16.73 -4.96 -3.37
C TYR A 315 17.63 -3.90 -4.01
N ARG A 316 18.93 -4.15 -4.07
CA ARG A 316 19.89 -3.25 -4.70
C ARG A 316 19.58 -2.99 -6.17
N LYS A 317 19.26 -4.05 -6.93
CA LYS A 317 18.90 -3.92 -8.35
C LYS A 317 17.70 -3.00 -8.56
N ARG A 318 16.72 -3.05 -7.63
CA ARG A 318 15.47 -2.30 -7.73
C ARG A 318 15.59 -0.85 -7.27
N PHE A 319 16.35 -0.59 -6.18
CA PHE A 319 16.34 0.70 -5.49
C PHE A 319 17.64 1.49 -5.58
N ARG A 320 18.70 0.91 -6.18
CA ARG A 320 19.98 1.60 -6.30
C ARG A 320 19.86 2.86 -7.12
N THR A 321 20.23 4.00 -6.51
CA THR A 321 20.41 5.25 -7.23
C THR A 321 21.68 5.16 -8.08
N GLN A 322 21.54 5.19 -9.41
CA GLN A 322 22.73 5.40 -10.27
C GLN A 322 23.25 6.82 -9.99
N LYS A 323 24.44 6.94 -9.40
CA LYS A 323 25.14 8.22 -9.43
C LYS A 323 25.26 8.64 -10.90
N ARG A 324 24.50 9.64 -11.32
CA ARG A 324 24.68 10.27 -12.63
C ARG A 324 26.14 10.75 -12.70
N ARG A 325 27.00 9.99 -13.38
CA ARG A 325 28.25 10.55 -13.94
C ARG A 325 27.78 11.60 -14.97
N GLY A 326 27.89 12.89 -14.65
CA GLY A 326 27.76 13.91 -15.69
C GLY A 326 26.78 15.05 -15.48
N LEU A 327 26.53 15.56 -14.25
CA LEU A 327 25.87 16.88 -14.13
C LEU A 327 26.88 18.06 -14.09
N ALA A 328 28.15 17.76 -13.98
CA ALA A 328 29.24 18.79 -14.02
C ALA A 328 29.54 19.29 -15.44
N VAL A 329 29.07 18.63 -16.49
CA VAL A 329 29.39 19.02 -17.88
C VAL A 329 28.32 19.95 -18.46
N LEU A 330 27.12 20.03 -17.88
CA LEU A 330 26.02 20.87 -18.41
C LEU A 330 25.94 22.27 -17.78
N LEU A 331 26.64 22.54 -16.69
CA LEU A 331 26.70 23.87 -16.08
C LEU A 331 27.99 24.65 -16.40
N GLY A 332 28.95 24.07 -17.13
CA GLY A 332 30.21 24.69 -17.56
C GLY A 332 30.20 25.28 -18.98
N ALA A 333 29.06 25.32 -19.67
CA ALA A 333 28.98 25.75 -21.07
C ALA A 333 28.20 27.06 -21.30
N VAL A 334 28.02 27.88 -20.26
CA VAL A 334 27.29 29.18 -20.40
C VAL A 334 28.20 30.39 -20.06
N ASP A 335 29.51 30.21 -20.03
CA ASP A 335 30.43 31.36 -20.00
C ASP A 335 31.50 31.17 -21.07
N ARG A 336 31.17 31.53 -22.29
CA ARG A 336 32.06 32.08 -23.32
C ARG A 336 31.28 32.80 -24.41
#